data_7776d0669f6ae3ca48791536ee783edc
#
_entry.id   7776d0669f6ae3ca48791536ee783edc
#
_cell.length_a   1.000
_cell.length_b   1.000
_cell.length_c   1.000
_cell.angle_alpha   90.00
_cell.angle_beta   90.00
_cell.angle_gamma   90.00
#
_symmetry.space_group_name_H-M   'P 1'
#
loop_
_entity.id
_entity.type
_entity.pdbx_description
1 polymer ?
#
loop_
_entity_poly.entity_id
_entity_poly.type
_entity_poly.pdbx_seq_one_letter_code
_entity_poly.pdbx_strand_id
1 'polypeptide(L)'
;MMNSLRRRVTVSVIFGSSWVLALGCAAPASIESESEQTPAIATTPKGTTTTTAAEVPASTAVVTSVAPPSSTTTTSTVAGPPDDGVRSDERRLVELFSVTHSDLKPKSVVIGPGGLVFTQNMMYRHNILVFDGEGDVVAKIDDSVDLKDFGLSDESMQVAGAPVEAAVSPDGHHLWVSNYKMYGDQYRSDADDGCDRGDWEDSYVYRIDLERFEIDGVVPTGAVPKFLQVSPDGRRLVVANWCGFDVSVIDTETLTEIGRVDLGRHPRGVAITSDSSQAYVTVMGAERIDLIDLERLTVVSSLASSGITPRHIVLSSDDATLFSSNHLMDTVRMIDVKADTLIGTVRTGTQTRSLALADDEASLYVVNYLDGTVSKVKTTDMSLLQTIDVGGRPIGIAYDALTRRLWVADYDGRLIVFEDRAVSDN
;
A
#
# COMPACT_ATOMS: atom_id res chain seq x y z
N MET A 1 -9.07 -30.10 80.02
CA MET A 1 -10.20 -31.03 79.82
C MET A 1 -10.60 -30.89 78.40
N MET A 2 -10.18 -31.86 77.56
CA MET A 2 -11.04 -32.76 76.76
C MET A 2 -11.78 -32.05 75.66
N ASN A 3 -11.81 -32.42 74.42
CA ASN A 3 -11.37 -33.64 73.73
C ASN A 3 -11.42 -33.36 72.23
N SER A 4 -10.51 -33.98 71.55
CA SER A 4 -10.40 -34.06 70.08
C SER A 4 -11.56 -34.82 69.43
N LEU A 5 -11.97 -34.44 68.24
CA LEU A 5 -12.56 -35.39 67.27
C LEU A 5 -12.08 -35.08 65.86
N ARG A 6 -11.14 -35.92 65.42
CA ARG A 6 -10.77 -36.02 63.98
C ARG A 6 -11.86 -36.79 63.25
N ARG A 7 -12.40 -36.21 62.18
CA ARG A 7 -13.14 -37.00 61.16
C ARG A 7 -12.22 -37.22 59.96
N ARG A 8 -11.96 -38.50 59.71
CA ARG A 8 -11.35 -38.98 58.46
C ARG A 8 -12.41 -38.97 57.40
N VAL A 9 -12.10 -38.38 56.22
CA VAL A 9 -12.89 -38.54 55.00
C VAL A 9 -12.12 -39.50 54.10
N THR A 10 -12.74 -40.62 53.78
CA THR A 10 -12.25 -41.64 52.86
C THR A 10 -12.55 -41.19 51.47
N VAL A 11 -11.53 -41.04 50.63
CA VAL A 11 -11.72 -40.79 49.16
C VAL A 11 -11.66 -42.14 48.47
N SER A 12 -12.81 -42.55 47.88
CA SER A 12 -12.89 -43.70 46.97
C SER A 12 -12.46 -43.30 45.57
N VAL A 13 -11.40 -43.90 45.06
CA VAL A 13 -10.93 -43.79 43.69
C VAL A 13 -11.77 -44.70 42.81
N ILE A 14 -12.50 -44.14 41.89
CA ILE A 14 -13.18 -44.89 40.80
C ILE A 14 -12.30 -44.75 39.56
N PHE A 15 -11.74 -45.85 39.10
CA PHE A 15 -11.08 -45.96 37.79
C PHE A 15 -12.15 -45.91 36.70
N GLY A 16 -12.13 -44.87 35.87
CA GLY A 16 -12.91 -44.71 34.65
C GLY A 16 -12.00 -44.52 33.45
N SER A 17 -12.22 -45.33 32.47
CA SER A 17 -11.46 -45.64 31.26
C SER A 17 -11.02 -44.40 30.47
N SER A 18 -9.75 -44.37 30.09
CA SER A 18 -9.10 -43.39 29.21
C SER A 18 -9.68 -43.49 27.79
N TRP A 19 -10.26 -42.37 27.33
CA TRP A 19 -10.33 -42.03 25.90
C TRP A 19 -9.29 -40.98 25.63
N VAL A 20 -8.19 -41.38 24.96
CA VAL A 20 -7.20 -40.49 24.43
C VAL A 20 -7.80 -39.78 23.20
N LEU A 21 -8.28 -38.56 23.38
CA LEU A 21 -8.49 -37.64 22.28
C LEU A 21 -7.11 -37.08 21.92
N ALA A 22 -6.56 -37.52 20.78
CA ALA A 22 -5.44 -36.92 20.16
C ALA A 22 -5.89 -35.53 19.67
N LEU A 23 -5.58 -34.48 20.45
CA LEU A 23 -5.53 -33.14 19.93
C LEU A 23 -4.33 -33.08 18.97
N GLY A 24 -4.61 -33.15 17.68
CA GLY A 24 -3.66 -32.79 16.66
C GLY A 24 -3.31 -31.32 16.85
N CYS A 25 -2.05 -31.04 17.12
CA CYS A 25 -1.48 -29.71 16.92
C CYS A 25 -1.65 -29.40 15.43
N ALA A 26 -2.63 -28.57 15.10
CA ALA A 26 -2.67 -27.91 13.82
C ALA A 26 -1.43 -26.98 13.83
N ALA A 27 -0.49 -27.26 12.94
CA ALA A 27 0.57 -26.32 12.60
C ALA A 27 -0.08 -24.99 12.19
N PRO A 28 0.52 -23.84 12.49
CA PRO A 28 0.02 -22.56 12.00
C PRO A 28 -0.08 -22.66 10.48
N ALA A 29 -1.23 -22.29 9.94
CA ALA A 29 -1.44 -22.20 8.51
C ALA A 29 -0.28 -21.38 7.92
N SER A 30 0.49 -22.00 7.04
CA SER A 30 1.46 -21.32 6.22
C SER A 30 0.76 -20.15 5.56
N ILE A 31 1.34 -18.97 5.68
CA ILE A 31 0.96 -17.79 4.90
C ILE A 31 1.04 -18.27 3.45
N GLU A 32 -0.12 -18.46 2.80
CA GLU A 32 -0.13 -18.78 1.38
C GLU A 32 0.60 -17.65 0.69
N SER A 33 1.82 -17.95 0.19
CA SER A 33 2.50 -17.09 -0.74
C SER A 33 1.57 -16.91 -1.93
N GLU A 34 1.20 -15.67 -2.23
CA GLU A 34 0.55 -15.34 -3.51
C GLU A 34 1.58 -15.69 -4.61
N SER A 35 1.70 -16.97 -4.96
CA SER A 35 2.44 -17.38 -6.13
C SER A 35 1.67 -16.88 -7.35
N GLU A 36 2.01 -15.70 -7.80
CA GLU A 36 1.55 -15.16 -9.07
C GLU A 36 2.18 -16.05 -10.16
N GLN A 37 1.40 -17.00 -10.68
CA GLN A 37 1.80 -17.86 -11.79
C GLN A 37 2.13 -16.98 -12.99
N THR A 38 3.41 -16.86 -13.29
CA THR A 38 3.91 -16.26 -14.53
C THR A 38 3.55 -17.21 -15.69
N PRO A 39 2.82 -16.75 -16.72
CA PRO A 39 2.61 -17.58 -17.90
C PRO A 39 3.96 -17.78 -18.63
N ALA A 40 4.32 -19.02 -18.88
CA ALA A 40 5.50 -19.41 -19.61
C ALA A 40 5.51 -18.77 -21.01
N ILE A 41 6.54 -17.99 -21.31
CA ILE A 41 6.80 -17.46 -22.66
C ILE A 41 7.20 -18.64 -23.55
N ALA A 42 6.38 -18.94 -24.54
CA ALA A 42 6.67 -19.95 -25.55
C ALA A 42 7.87 -19.48 -26.40
N THR A 43 9.00 -20.16 -26.29
CA THR A 43 10.17 -19.98 -27.13
C THR A 43 9.92 -20.59 -28.50
N THR A 44 9.84 -19.75 -29.53
CA THR A 44 9.85 -20.17 -30.93
C THR A 44 11.30 -20.35 -31.37
N PRO A 45 11.66 -21.42 -32.13
CA PRO A 45 13.04 -21.68 -32.53
C PRO A 45 13.50 -20.70 -33.62
N LYS A 46 14.72 -20.17 -33.45
CA LYS A 46 15.44 -19.34 -34.42
C LYS A 46 15.71 -20.09 -35.71
N GLY A 47 15.11 -19.62 -36.79
CA GLY A 47 15.55 -19.94 -38.16
C GLY A 47 16.68 -19.00 -38.56
N THR A 48 17.81 -19.59 -38.91
CA THR A 48 19.01 -18.92 -39.45
C THR A 48 18.74 -18.52 -40.91
N THR A 49 18.75 -17.23 -41.23
CA THR A 49 18.82 -16.76 -42.62
C THR A 49 19.91 -15.71 -42.71
N THR A 50 20.95 -16.08 -43.43
CA THR A 50 22.06 -15.21 -43.86
C THR A 50 21.56 -14.29 -44.95
N THR A 51 21.67 -12.96 -44.79
CA THR A 51 21.47 -12.00 -45.89
C THR A 51 22.57 -10.94 -45.87
N THR A 52 23.17 -10.82 -47.01
CA THR A 52 24.29 -9.98 -47.44
C THR A 52 24.01 -8.49 -47.25
N ALA A 53 25.03 -7.75 -46.82
CA ALA A 53 25.03 -6.29 -46.70
C ALA A 53 24.92 -5.60 -48.07
N ALA A 54 24.04 -4.61 -48.17
CA ALA A 54 24.04 -3.62 -49.25
C ALA A 54 24.18 -2.21 -48.60
N GLU A 55 25.21 -1.50 -49.03
CA GLU A 55 25.48 -0.10 -48.69
C GLU A 55 24.40 0.81 -49.21
N VAL A 56 23.95 1.75 -48.39
CA VAL A 56 23.04 2.86 -48.75
C VAL A 56 23.76 4.19 -48.40
N PRO A 57 23.76 5.20 -49.28
CA PRO A 57 24.54 6.41 -49.10
C PRO A 57 23.91 7.38 -48.13
N ALA A 58 24.77 8.12 -47.43
CA ALA A 58 24.43 9.18 -46.47
C ALA A 58 23.64 10.31 -47.12
N SER A 59 22.42 10.54 -46.65
CA SER A 59 21.63 11.74 -46.95
C SER A 59 21.66 12.68 -45.75
N THR A 60 22.22 13.86 -45.98
CA THR A 60 22.26 14.98 -45.02
C THR A 60 20.85 15.54 -44.84
N ALA A 61 20.19 15.23 -43.74
CA ALA A 61 18.91 15.85 -43.35
C ALA A 61 19.19 17.12 -42.52
N VAL A 62 18.72 18.24 -43.05
CA VAL A 62 18.68 19.54 -42.35
C VAL A 62 17.61 19.42 -41.26
N VAL A 63 18.03 19.47 -39.99
CA VAL A 63 17.11 19.54 -38.86
C VAL A 63 16.63 20.98 -38.73
N THR A 64 15.41 21.23 -39.15
CA THR A 64 14.66 22.45 -38.78
C THR A 64 14.05 22.21 -37.39
N SER A 65 14.60 22.92 -36.42
CA SER A 65 14.04 23.01 -35.06
C SER A 65 12.65 23.63 -35.15
N VAL A 66 11.63 22.80 -34.93
CA VAL A 66 10.25 23.27 -34.65
C VAL A 66 10.15 23.36 -33.14
N ALA A 67 9.96 24.57 -32.63
CA ALA A 67 9.66 24.80 -31.22
C ALA A 67 8.40 24.00 -30.81
N PRO A 68 8.35 23.37 -29.64
CA PRO A 68 7.17 22.68 -29.17
C PRO A 68 6.01 23.68 -29.00
N PRO A 69 4.77 23.30 -29.30
CA PRO A 69 3.62 24.15 -29.03
C PRO A 69 3.52 24.36 -27.52
N SER A 70 3.41 25.63 -27.11
CA SER A 70 3.07 26.00 -25.74
C SER A 70 1.67 25.49 -25.43
N SER A 71 1.55 24.29 -24.89
CA SER A 71 0.32 23.79 -24.30
C SER A 71 0.16 24.45 -22.94
N THR A 72 -0.63 25.52 -22.88
CA THR A 72 -1.27 25.97 -21.64
C THR A 72 -2.23 24.86 -21.20
N THR A 73 -1.73 23.93 -20.40
CA THR A 73 -2.61 22.98 -19.70
C THR A 73 -3.36 23.79 -18.64
N THR A 74 -4.58 24.18 -18.96
CA THR A 74 -5.54 24.69 -17.99
C THR A 74 -5.89 23.50 -17.10
N THR A 75 -5.23 23.36 -15.97
CA THR A 75 -5.65 22.43 -14.92
C THR A 75 -7.01 22.93 -14.45
N SER A 76 -8.06 22.26 -14.90
CA SER A 76 -9.42 22.49 -14.42
C SER A 76 -9.42 21.99 -12.96
N THR A 77 -9.32 22.90 -12.01
CA THR A 77 -9.53 22.57 -10.60
C THR A 77 -10.98 22.15 -10.45
N VAL A 78 -11.20 20.86 -10.20
CA VAL A 78 -12.54 20.37 -9.86
C VAL A 78 -12.91 21.01 -8.53
N ALA A 79 -13.88 21.94 -8.55
CA ALA A 79 -14.44 22.49 -7.33
C ALA A 79 -15.23 21.37 -6.65
N GLY A 80 -14.89 21.06 -5.41
CA GLY A 80 -15.66 20.12 -4.60
C GLY A 80 -17.09 20.60 -4.34
N PRO A 81 -17.99 19.70 -3.93
CA PRO A 81 -19.33 20.08 -3.52
C PRO A 81 -19.24 21.05 -2.32
N PRO A 82 -20.19 22.01 -2.19
CA PRO A 82 -20.19 22.90 -1.05
C PRO A 82 -20.29 22.12 0.27
N ASP A 83 -19.69 22.66 1.32
CA ASP A 83 -19.87 22.10 2.66
C ASP A 83 -21.34 22.19 3.04
N ASP A 84 -21.96 21.02 3.24
CA ASP A 84 -23.38 20.88 3.60
C ASP A 84 -23.55 20.57 5.11
N GLY A 85 -22.43 20.54 5.87
CA GLY A 85 -22.42 20.26 7.32
C GLY A 85 -22.79 18.81 7.68
N VAL A 86 -22.96 17.92 6.69
CA VAL A 86 -23.29 16.51 6.91
C VAL A 86 -21.99 15.72 7.11
N ARG A 87 -21.93 14.95 8.20
CA ARG A 87 -20.76 14.11 8.49
C ARG A 87 -20.67 12.91 7.56
N SER A 88 -19.47 12.40 7.38
CA SER A 88 -19.24 11.22 6.51
C SER A 88 -20.03 9.99 7.00
N ASP A 89 -20.20 9.78 8.32
CA ASP A 89 -20.97 8.65 8.87
C ASP A 89 -22.51 8.75 8.65
N GLU A 90 -22.99 9.90 8.20
CA GLU A 90 -24.38 10.15 7.82
C GLU A 90 -24.62 10.10 6.30
N ARG A 91 -23.55 9.80 5.52
CA ARG A 91 -23.56 9.70 4.07
C ARG A 91 -23.58 8.25 3.61
N ARG A 92 -23.89 8.05 2.34
CA ARG A 92 -23.81 6.75 1.67
C ARG A 92 -22.95 6.82 0.42
N LEU A 93 -22.15 5.78 0.21
CA LEU A 93 -21.42 5.57 -1.04
C LEU A 93 -22.40 5.20 -2.16
N VAL A 94 -22.35 5.96 -3.23
CA VAL A 94 -23.10 5.73 -4.47
C VAL A 94 -22.09 5.65 -5.61
N GLU A 95 -22.07 4.55 -6.35
CA GLU A 95 -21.19 4.41 -7.50
C GLU A 95 -21.52 5.49 -8.54
N LEU A 96 -20.49 6.21 -9.00
CA LEU A 96 -20.60 7.22 -10.05
C LEU A 96 -20.27 6.62 -11.40
N PHE A 97 -19.09 6.02 -11.51
CA PHE A 97 -18.57 5.42 -12.74
C PHE A 97 -17.43 4.45 -12.42
N SER A 98 -17.03 3.70 -13.42
CA SER A 98 -15.80 2.92 -13.38
C SER A 98 -14.97 3.16 -14.64
N VAL A 99 -13.64 3.11 -14.48
CA VAL A 99 -12.66 3.33 -15.54
C VAL A 99 -11.97 2.01 -15.85
N THR A 100 -11.81 1.73 -17.15
CA THR A 100 -10.95 0.65 -17.64
C THR A 100 -10.00 1.20 -18.70
N HIS A 101 -8.76 0.75 -18.69
CA HIS A 101 -7.77 1.16 -19.69
C HIS A 101 -6.81 -0.01 -19.98
N SER A 102 -6.25 -0.06 -21.19
CA SER A 102 -5.36 -1.16 -21.60
C SER A 102 -4.11 -1.27 -20.73
N ASP A 103 -3.62 -0.15 -20.18
CA ASP A 103 -2.46 -0.07 -19.31
C ASP A 103 -2.80 -0.07 -17.83
N LEU A 104 -4.07 -0.21 -17.46
CA LEU A 104 -4.54 -0.21 -16.08
C LEU A 104 -4.54 -1.63 -15.50
N LYS A 105 -3.77 -1.82 -14.45
CA LYS A 105 -3.72 -3.02 -13.59
C LYS A 105 -3.30 -2.58 -12.19
N PRO A 106 -4.14 -1.79 -11.51
CA PRO A 106 -3.74 -1.03 -10.35
C PRO A 106 -3.51 -1.95 -9.14
N LYS A 107 -2.39 -1.74 -8.45
CA LYS A 107 -2.08 -2.30 -7.13
C LYS A 107 -2.47 -1.34 -6.01
N SER A 108 -2.37 -0.06 -6.28
CA SER A 108 -2.76 1.01 -5.38
C SER A 108 -3.31 2.21 -6.13
N VAL A 109 -3.92 3.11 -5.40
CA VAL A 109 -4.42 4.39 -5.88
C VAL A 109 -4.18 5.45 -4.83
N VAL A 110 -3.72 6.64 -5.23
CA VAL A 110 -3.57 7.80 -4.36
C VAL A 110 -4.12 9.06 -5.03
N ILE A 111 -4.59 9.99 -4.20
CA ILE A 111 -5.08 11.29 -4.63
C ILE A 111 -3.95 12.30 -4.50
N GLY A 112 -3.72 13.06 -5.55
CA GLY A 112 -2.76 14.14 -5.60
C GLY A 112 -3.41 15.52 -5.69
N PRO A 113 -2.59 16.56 -5.88
CA PRO A 113 -3.06 17.93 -5.97
C PRO A 113 -4.02 18.14 -7.13
N GLY A 114 -5.01 19.02 -6.94
CA GLY A 114 -5.98 19.37 -7.96
C GLY A 114 -6.98 18.24 -8.30
N GLY A 115 -7.06 17.18 -7.49
CA GLY A 115 -7.92 16.03 -7.75
C GLY A 115 -7.35 15.02 -8.75
N LEU A 116 -6.05 15.11 -9.05
CA LEU A 116 -5.34 14.09 -9.84
C LEU A 116 -5.33 12.76 -9.09
N VAL A 117 -5.45 11.68 -9.83
CA VAL A 117 -5.49 10.31 -9.29
C VAL A 117 -4.39 9.49 -9.94
N PHE A 118 -3.54 8.91 -9.10
CA PHE A 118 -2.39 8.12 -9.54
C PHE A 118 -2.60 6.66 -9.24
N THR A 119 -2.38 5.79 -10.24
CA THR A 119 -2.43 4.34 -10.06
C THR A 119 -1.09 3.72 -10.35
N GLN A 120 -0.66 2.83 -9.47
CA GLN A 120 0.57 2.07 -9.60
C GLN A 120 0.26 0.70 -10.20
N ASN A 121 0.73 0.48 -11.45
CA ASN A 121 0.38 -0.70 -12.25
C ASN A 121 1.56 -1.68 -12.30
N MET A 122 1.83 -2.32 -11.15
CA MET A 122 2.97 -3.19 -10.90
C MET A 122 3.07 -4.37 -11.87
N MET A 123 1.93 -5.06 -12.08
CA MET A 123 1.92 -6.32 -12.81
C MET A 123 1.57 -6.13 -14.28
N TYR A 124 2.42 -6.62 -15.15
CA TYR A 124 2.21 -6.68 -16.60
C TYR A 124 2.09 -5.33 -17.33
N ARG A 125 2.09 -4.20 -16.62
CA ARG A 125 1.93 -2.87 -17.22
C ARG A 125 3.11 -1.97 -16.98
N HIS A 126 3.78 -2.07 -15.84
CA HIS A 126 5.02 -1.36 -15.52
C HIS A 126 4.91 0.15 -15.80
N ASN A 127 3.92 0.80 -15.18
CA ASN A 127 3.71 2.23 -15.35
C ASN A 127 2.93 2.83 -14.18
N ILE A 128 2.92 4.15 -14.12
CA ILE A 128 1.97 4.93 -13.31
C ILE A 128 1.03 5.63 -14.29
N LEU A 129 -0.29 5.42 -14.17
CA LEU A 129 -1.28 6.20 -14.89
C LEU A 129 -1.77 7.34 -14.00
N VAL A 130 -1.93 8.49 -14.62
CA VAL A 130 -2.48 9.69 -13.99
C VAL A 130 -3.83 9.98 -14.62
N PHE A 131 -4.84 10.12 -13.79
CA PHE A 131 -6.21 10.44 -14.20
C PHE A 131 -6.62 11.79 -13.64
N ASP A 132 -7.54 12.45 -14.30
CA ASP A 132 -8.28 13.57 -13.72
C ASP A 132 -9.45 13.08 -12.85
N GLY A 133 -10.19 14.02 -12.27
CA GLY A 133 -11.34 13.71 -11.43
C GLY A 133 -12.52 13.05 -12.19
N GLU A 134 -12.56 13.11 -13.50
CA GLU A 134 -13.60 12.48 -14.33
C GLU A 134 -13.17 11.09 -14.84
N GLY A 135 -11.93 10.67 -14.55
CA GLY A 135 -11.41 9.36 -14.92
C GLY A 135 -10.75 9.30 -16.29
N ASP A 136 -10.49 10.45 -16.91
CA ASP A 136 -9.74 10.52 -18.15
C ASP A 136 -8.23 10.46 -17.87
N VAL A 137 -7.49 9.70 -18.69
CA VAL A 137 -6.02 9.60 -18.55
C VAL A 137 -5.38 10.89 -19.03
N VAL A 138 -4.67 11.58 -18.14
CA VAL A 138 -3.94 12.83 -18.43
C VAL A 138 -2.44 12.61 -18.65
N ALA A 139 -1.87 11.54 -18.05
CA ALA A 139 -0.48 11.18 -18.27
C ALA A 139 -0.23 9.68 -18.03
N LYS A 140 0.84 9.18 -18.64
CA LYS A 140 1.42 7.87 -18.37
C LYS A 140 2.91 8.05 -18.11
N ILE A 141 3.38 7.53 -16.98
CA ILE A 141 4.78 7.58 -16.56
C ILE A 141 5.31 6.15 -16.62
N ASP A 142 6.28 5.91 -17.48
CA ASP A 142 6.96 4.61 -17.57
C ASP A 142 7.94 4.45 -16.39
N ASP A 143 8.18 3.22 -15.96
CA ASP A 143 8.99 2.91 -14.77
C ASP A 143 10.47 2.61 -15.10
N SER A 144 10.90 2.82 -16.34
CA SER A 144 12.27 2.56 -16.80
C SER A 144 13.16 3.79 -16.60
N VAL A 145 14.35 3.59 -16.04
CA VAL A 145 15.35 4.63 -15.82
C VAL A 145 16.75 4.13 -16.18
N ASP A 146 17.66 5.06 -16.51
CA ASP A 146 19.09 4.80 -16.53
C ASP A 146 19.70 5.23 -15.18
N LEU A 147 20.21 4.29 -14.40
CA LEU A 147 20.79 4.57 -13.07
C LEU A 147 21.98 5.54 -13.14
N LYS A 148 22.64 5.63 -14.29
CA LYS A 148 23.71 6.62 -14.52
C LYS A 148 23.21 8.06 -14.43
N ASP A 149 22.02 8.33 -14.95
CA ASP A 149 21.45 9.68 -14.95
C ASP A 149 21.17 10.20 -13.53
N PHE A 150 21.07 9.29 -12.57
CA PHE A 150 20.87 9.56 -11.15
C PHE A 150 22.14 9.39 -10.30
N GLY A 151 23.31 9.14 -10.93
CA GLY A 151 24.57 8.97 -10.21
C GLY A 151 24.69 7.66 -9.42
N LEU A 152 23.85 6.67 -9.72
CA LEU A 152 23.79 5.37 -9.06
C LEU A 152 24.61 4.29 -9.80
N SER A 153 25.16 4.61 -10.96
CA SER A 153 26.05 3.77 -11.74
C SER A 153 27.07 4.62 -12.52
N ASP A 154 28.29 4.15 -12.67
CA ASP A 154 29.33 4.79 -13.48
C ASP A 154 29.07 4.64 -15.00
N GLU A 155 28.42 3.55 -15.39
CA GLU A 155 28.05 3.26 -16.78
C GLU A 155 26.53 3.27 -16.95
N SER A 156 26.07 3.43 -18.20
CA SER A 156 24.64 3.35 -18.54
C SER A 156 24.10 1.99 -18.10
N MET A 157 23.10 2.01 -17.23
CA MET A 157 22.46 0.83 -16.68
C MET A 157 20.93 1.02 -16.69
N GLN A 158 20.33 0.47 -17.72
CA GLN A 158 18.87 0.53 -17.87
C GLN A 158 18.21 -0.48 -16.94
N VAL A 159 17.31 0.01 -16.10
CA VAL A 159 16.49 -0.82 -15.22
C VAL A 159 15.03 -0.39 -15.33
N ALA A 160 14.13 -1.32 -15.08
CA ALA A 160 12.71 -1.03 -14.96
C ALA A 160 12.22 -1.40 -13.56
N GLY A 161 11.34 -0.60 -13.01
CA GLY A 161 10.71 -0.87 -11.72
C GLY A 161 9.48 -1.77 -11.82
N ALA A 162 8.79 -1.89 -10.71
CA ALA A 162 7.45 -2.46 -10.60
C ALA A 162 6.68 -1.62 -9.59
N PRO A 163 6.05 -0.50 -10.01
CA PRO A 163 5.42 0.46 -9.12
C PRO A 163 4.29 -0.17 -8.33
N VAL A 164 4.35 -0.14 -7.00
CA VAL A 164 3.43 -0.88 -6.14
C VAL A 164 2.59 -0.01 -5.22
N GLU A 165 3.17 0.98 -4.58
CA GLU A 165 2.48 1.94 -3.70
C GLU A 165 3.06 3.34 -3.94
N ALA A 166 2.31 4.36 -3.55
CA ALA A 166 2.77 5.73 -3.69
C ALA A 166 2.32 6.63 -2.54
N ALA A 167 3.03 7.75 -2.35
CA ALA A 167 2.69 8.80 -1.41
C ALA A 167 2.99 10.17 -2.03
N VAL A 168 2.06 11.10 -1.91
CA VAL A 168 2.24 12.49 -2.35
C VAL A 168 2.96 13.27 -1.26
N SER A 169 3.91 14.11 -1.63
CA SER A 169 4.57 15.04 -0.70
C SER A 169 3.55 16.07 -0.17
N PRO A 170 3.68 16.52 1.09
CA PRO A 170 2.73 17.46 1.68
C PRO A 170 2.61 18.81 0.95
N ASP A 171 3.66 19.22 0.24
CA ASP A 171 3.67 20.42 -0.61
C ASP A 171 2.98 20.23 -1.97
N GLY A 172 2.61 18.98 -2.30
CA GLY A 172 1.94 18.63 -3.55
C GLY A 172 2.83 18.67 -4.79
N HIS A 173 4.16 18.78 -4.66
CA HIS A 173 5.05 18.87 -5.81
C HIS A 173 5.58 17.52 -6.30
N HIS A 174 5.61 16.52 -5.44
CA HIS A 174 6.20 15.23 -5.77
C HIS A 174 5.30 14.05 -5.40
N LEU A 175 5.40 12.99 -6.20
CA LEU A 175 4.89 11.66 -5.90
C LEU A 175 6.07 10.73 -5.66
N TRP A 176 6.08 10.04 -4.53
CA TRP A 176 7.04 9.00 -4.20
C TRP A 176 6.44 7.64 -4.49
N VAL A 177 7.17 6.78 -5.21
CA VAL A 177 6.66 5.48 -5.67
C VAL A 177 7.65 4.38 -5.32
N SER A 178 7.20 3.39 -4.57
CA SER A 178 7.99 2.18 -4.28
C SER A 178 7.93 1.21 -5.46
N ASN A 179 9.07 0.58 -5.77
CA ASN A 179 9.13 -0.47 -6.79
C ASN A 179 9.27 -1.83 -6.11
N TYR A 180 8.25 -2.66 -6.22
CA TYR A 180 8.19 -4.02 -5.65
C TYR A 180 9.45 -4.84 -5.94
N LYS A 181 9.97 -4.75 -7.13
CA LYS A 181 11.26 -5.26 -7.56
C LYS A 181 11.77 -4.46 -8.75
N MET A 182 13.03 -4.68 -9.06
CA MET A 182 13.64 -4.14 -10.27
C MET A 182 13.81 -5.24 -11.31
N TYR A 183 13.89 -4.83 -12.56
CA TYR A 183 14.20 -5.65 -13.71
C TYR A 183 15.43 -5.10 -14.40
N GLY A 184 16.31 -5.99 -14.84
CA GLY A 184 17.60 -5.68 -15.48
C GLY A 184 18.56 -6.84 -15.30
N ASP A 185 19.74 -6.79 -15.94
CA ASP A 185 20.68 -7.91 -15.99
C ASP A 185 21.18 -8.39 -14.61
N GLN A 186 21.12 -7.52 -13.58
CA GLN A 186 21.57 -7.82 -12.22
C GLN A 186 20.46 -8.26 -11.27
N TYR A 187 19.20 -8.25 -11.71
CA TYR A 187 18.06 -8.56 -10.86
C TYR A 187 17.46 -9.90 -11.18
N ARG A 188 17.07 -10.64 -10.13
CA ARG A 188 16.37 -11.91 -10.29
C ARG A 188 14.93 -11.70 -10.71
N SER A 189 14.49 -12.44 -11.72
CA SER A 189 13.13 -12.32 -12.26
C SER A 189 12.13 -13.28 -11.60
N ASP A 190 12.61 -14.33 -10.92
CA ASP A 190 11.83 -15.47 -10.45
C ASP A 190 11.55 -15.49 -8.94
N ALA A 191 12.04 -14.51 -8.19
CA ALA A 191 11.80 -14.42 -6.78
C ALA A 191 10.32 -14.05 -6.49
N ASP A 192 9.75 -14.60 -5.43
CA ASP A 192 8.41 -14.31 -4.93
C ASP A 192 8.45 -13.60 -3.55
N ASP A 193 7.33 -13.19 -3.01
CA ASP A 193 7.28 -12.47 -1.73
C ASP A 193 7.09 -13.38 -0.50
N GLY A 194 7.23 -14.69 -0.66
CA GLY A 194 7.41 -15.65 0.45
C GLY A 194 8.83 -15.71 1.02
N CYS A 195 9.63 -14.69 0.78
CA CYS A 195 11.06 -14.55 1.00
C CYS A 195 11.55 -14.72 2.44
N ASP A 196 12.80 -15.17 2.56
CA ASP A 196 13.66 -14.94 3.72
C ASP A 196 14.61 -13.76 3.46
N ARG A 197 15.20 -13.20 4.54
CA ARG A 197 16.12 -12.05 4.43
C ARG A 197 17.33 -12.42 3.57
N GLY A 198 17.64 -11.58 2.60
CA GLY A 198 18.75 -11.78 1.67
C GLY A 198 18.43 -12.63 0.44
N ASP A 199 17.19 -13.07 0.29
CA ASP A 199 16.76 -13.80 -0.92
C ASP A 199 16.62 -12.88 -2.13
N TRP A 200 16.44 -11.57 -1.89
CA TRP A 200 16.19 -10.56 -2.90
C TRP A 200 17.25 -9.47 -2.91
N GLU A 201 17.49 -8.91 -4.07
CA GLU A 201 18.24 -7.68 -4.24
C GLU A 201 17.44 -6.49 -3.69
N ASP A 202 18.16 -5.46 -3.22
CA ASP A 202 17.58 -4.16 -2.86
C ASP A 202 16.92 -3.52 -4.09
N SER A 203 15.93 -2.68 -3.86
CA SER A 203 15.15 -1.99 -4.88
C SER A 203 15.30 -0.47 -4.77
N TYR A 204 14.43 0.27 -5.44
CA TYR A 204 14.44 1.72 -5.44
C TYR A 204 13.06 2.30 -5.18
N VAL A 205 13.06 3.50 -4.61
CA VAL A 205 11.93 4.41 -4.63
C VAL A 205 12.18 5.46 -5.69
N TYR A 206 11.17 5.76 -6.50
CA TYR A 206 11.20 6.85 -7.47
C TYR A 206 10.54 8.09 -6.89
N ARG A 207 11.13 9.27 -7.11
CA ARG A 207 10.47 10.55 -6.95
C ARG A 207 10.04 11.04 -8.33
N ILE A 208 8.79 11.48 -8.43
CA ILE A 208 8.17 11.98 -9.66
C ILE A 208 7.79 13.44 -9.45
N ASP A 209 8.24 14.30 -10.34
CA ASP A 209 7.82 15.69 -10.43
C ASP A 209 6.39 15.75 -10.97
N LEU A 210 5.47 16.34 -10.21
CA LEU A 210 4.04 16.37 -10.54
C LEU A 210 3.65 17.51 -11.51
N GLU A 211 4.56 18.44 -11.81
CA GLU A 211 4.35 19.44 -12.86
C GLU A 211 4.69 18.84 -14.25
N ARG A 212 5.73 18.00 -14.30
CA ARG A 212 6.22 17.42 -15.57
C ARG A 212 5.79 16.00 -15.81
N PHE A 213 5.34 15.29 -14.78
CA PHE A 213 5.07 13.84 -14.77
C PHE A 213 6.28 13.01 -15.21
N GLU A 214 7.45 13.34 -14.67
CA GLU A 214 8.73 12.69 -14.97
C GLU A 214 9.41 12.21 -13.68
N ILE A 215 10.12 11.09 -13.76
CA ILE A 215 10.97 10.60 -12.67
C ILE A 215 12.17 11.53 -12.57
N ASP A 216 12.28 12.27 -11.48
CA ASP A 216 13.35 13.24 -11.22
C ASP A 216 14.28 12.80 -10.06
N GLY A 217 14.00 11.69 -9.42
CA GLY A 217 14.82 11.12 -8.36
C GLY A 217 14.68 9.60 -8.24
N VAL A 218 15.80 8.94 -7.98
CA VAL A 218 15.87 7.48 -7.75
C VAL A 218 16.68 7.26 -6.48
N VAL A 219 16.07 6.62 -5.47
CA VAL A 219 16.70 6.43 -4.15
C VAL A 219 16.75 4.94 -3.84
N PRO A 220 17.95 4.37 -3.55
CA PRO A 220 18.07 3.00 -3.09
C PRO A 220 17.26 2.77 -1.81
N THR A 221 16.64 1.60 -1.69
CA THR A 221 15.91 1.17 -0.51
C THR A 221 16.10 -0.34 -0.29
N GLY A 222 15.48 -0.94 0.73
CA GLY A 222 15.61 -2.37 0.96
C GLY A 222 14.85 -3.24 -0.03
N ALA A 223 14.90 -4.54 0.19
CA ALA A 223 14.32 -5.54 -0.70
C ALA A 223 12.79 -5.58 -0.60
N VAL A 224 12.14 -5.60 -1.76
CA VAL A 224 10.67 -5.66 -1.92
C VAL A 224 9.95 -4.57 -1.12
N PRO A 225 10.22 -3.28 -1.41
CA PRO A 225 9.49 -2.20 -0.77
C PRO A 225 8.01 -2.30 -1.13
N LYS A 226 7.16 -2.14 -0.12
CA LYS A 226 5.70 -2.16 -0.25
C LYS A 226 5.17 -0.76 0.04
N PHE A 227 4.58 -0.55 1.22
CA PHE A 227 3.99 0.71 1.61
C PHE A 227 5.06 1.75 1.95
N LEU A 228 4.74 3.00 1.67
CA LEU A 228 5.58 4.15 2.00
C LEU A 228 4.71 5.34 2.42
N GLN A 229 5.28 6.21 3.23
CA GLN A 229 4.63 7.46 3.62
C GLN A 229 5.65 8.58 3.80
N VAL A 230 5.31 9.78 3.32
CA VAL A 230 6.06 11.01 3.60
C VAL A 230 5.61 11.57 4.93
N SER A 231 6.56 12.05 5.74
CA SER A 231 6.25 12.72 7.01
C SER A 231 5.45 14.02 6.77
N PRO A 232 4.61 14.44 7.72
CA PRO A 232 3.82 15.67 7.59
C PRO A 232 4.66 16.94 7.34
N ASP A 233 5.89 16.99 7.84
CA ASP A 233 6.83 18.10 7.58
C ASP A 233 7.55 17.98 6.21
N GLY A 234 7.30 16.93 5.46
CA GLY A 234 7.86 16.68 4.14
C GLY A 234 9.32 16.20 4.11
N ARG A 235 10.00 16.04 5.28
CA ARG A 235 11.46 15.84 5.33
C ARG A 235 11.88 14.37 5.32
N ARG A 236 11.00 13.47 5.66
CA ARG A 236 11.30 12.03 5.75
C ARG A 236 10.32 11.23 4.91
N LEU A 237 10.84 10.22 4.24
CA LEU A 237 10.06 9.17 3.63
C LEU A 237 10.37 7.86 4.34
N VAL A 238 9.36 7.18 4.85
CA VAL A 238 9.48 5.88 5.51
C VAL A 238 8.97 4.81 4.57
N VAL A 239 9.78 3.80 4.29
CA VAL A 239 9.50 2.74 3.31
C VAL A 239 9.59 1.38 3.98
N ALA A 240 8.50 0.61 3.95
CA ALA A 240 8.48 -0.74 4.51
C ALA A 240 9.02 -1.76 3.50
N ASN A 241 10.15 -2.39 3.81
CA ASN A 241 10.84 -3.36 2.96
C ASN A 241 10.45 -4.78 3.36
N TRP A 242 9.51 -5.36 2.63
CA TRP A 242 8.88 -6.64 2.95
C TRP A 242 9.88 -7.79 3.10
N CYS A 243 10.83 -7.93 2.17
CA CYS A 243 11.86 -8.96 2.19
C CYS A 243 13.18 -8.48 2.82
N GLY A 244 13.35 -7.17 3.01
CA GLY A 244 14.41 -6.60 3.83
C GLY A 244 14.20 -6.85 5.32
N PHE A 245 12.93 -7.03 5.74
CA PHE A 245 12.51 -7.17 7.15
C PHE A 245 12.85 -5.95 7.99
N ASP A 246 12.91 -4.79 7.34
CA ASP A 246 13.24 -3.50 7.90
C ASP A 246 12.38 -2.37 7.30
N VAL A 247 12.58 -1.18 7.77
CA VAL A 247 12.14 0.04 7.09
C VAL A 247 13.34 0.90 6.75
N SER A 248 13.34 1.45 5.53
CA SER A 248 14.25 2.51 5.14
C SER A 248 13.67 3.86 5.55
N VAL A 249 14.50 4.74 6.08
CA VAL A 249 14.18 6.15 6.31
C VAL A 249 15.03 6.97 5.36
N ILE A 250 14.36 7.74 4.48
CA ILE A 250 14.98 8.51 3.41
C ILE A 250 14.81 9.99 3.72
N ASP A 251 15.86 10.78 3.52
CA ASP A 251 15.82 12.22 3.51
C ASP A 251 15.32 12.71 2.14
N THR A 252 14.19 13.40 2.12
CA THR A 252 13.50 13.79 0.89
C THR A 252 14.18 14.93 0.15
N GLU A 253 14.96 15.76 0.83
CA GLU A 253 15.69 16.88 0.23
C GLU A 253 16.98 16.41 -0.45
N THR A 254 17.75 15.55 0.25
CA THR A 254 19.03 15.05 -0.27
C THR A 254 18.90 13.79 -1.13
N LEU A 255 17.73 13.16 -1.18
CA LEU A 255 17.47 11.91 -1.90
C LEU A 255 18.40 10.78 -1.44
N THR A 256 18.62 10.66 -0.13
CA THR A 256 19.51 9.65 0.45
C THR A 256 18.81 8.85 1.54
N GLU A 257 19.06 7.54 1.56
CA GLU A 257 18.69 6.72 2.69
C GLU A 257 19.58 7.08 3.88
N ILE A 258 18.98 7.59 4.97
CA ILE A 258 19.72 7.99 6.18
C ILE A 258 19.92 6.82 7.14
N GLY A 259 19.19 5.74 6.98
CA GLY A 259 19.38 4.49 7.69
C GLY A 259 18.18 3.57 7.63
N ARG A 260 18.33 2.38 8.23
CA ARG A 260 17.30 1.33 8.29
C ARG A 260 17.03 0.93 9.73
N VAL A 261 15.78 0.55 10.00
CA VAL A 261 15.36 0.00 11.29
C VAL A 261 14.91 -1.45 11.10
N ASP A 262 15.63 -2.39 11.72
CA ASP A 262 15.25 -3.80 11.72
C ASP A 262 13.96 -4.02 12.51
N LEU A 263 12.96 -4.68 11.89
CA LEU A 263 11.65 -4.94 12.51
C LEU A 263 11.30 -6.42 12.58
N GLY A 264 11.77 -7.23 11.66
CA GLY A 264 11.40 -8.62 11.48
C GLY A 264 10.53 -8.85 10.24
N ARG A 265 10.01 -10.07 10.08
CA ARG A 265 9.40 -10.51 8.84
C ARG A 265 8.19 -9.68 8.43
N HIS A 266 8.22 -9.23 7.19
CA HIS A 266 7.10 -8.69 6.44
C HIS A 266 6.52 -7.39 7.03
N PRO A 267 7.34 -6.32 7.21
CA PRO A 267 6.81 -4.99 7.49
C PRO A 267 5.93 -4.53 6.31
N ARG A 268 4.82 -3.80 6.60
CA ARG A 268 3.86 -3.48 5.54
C ARG A 268 3.28 -2.07 5.64
N GLY A 269 2.33 -1.81 6.52
CA GLY A 269 1.67 -0.51 6.66
C GLY A 269 2.51 0.44 7.49
N VAL A 270 2.49 1.73 7.15
CA VAL A 270 3.20 2.80 7.86
C VAL A 270 2.21 3.90 8.17
N ALA A 271 2.28 4.48 9.38
CA ALA A 271 1.56 5.69 9.77
C ALA A 271 2.49 6.58 10.60
N ILE A 272 2.78 7.78 10.11
CA ILE A 272 3.69 8.73 10.74
C ILE A 272 2.89 9.68 11.63
N THR A 273 3.41 9.99 12.83
CA THR A 273 2.81 10.93 13.77
C THR A 273 2.76 12.35 13.21
N SER A 274 1.78 13.14 13.68
CA SER A 274 1.52 14.49 13.19
C SER A 274 2.71 15.45 13.38
N ASP A 275 3.54 15.19 14.39
CA ASP A 275 4.77 15.94 14.67
C ASP A 275 5.99 15.46 13.85
N SER A 276 5.82 14.47 12.98
CA SER A 276 6.86 13.88 12.12
C SER A 276 8.01 13.18 12.88
N SER A 277 7.88 12.93 14.17
CA SER A 277 8.96 12.39 15.00
C SER A 277 9.01 10.86 15.03
N GLN A 278 7.86 10.20 14.84
CA GLN A 278 7.73 8.75 14.98
C GLN A 278 6.87 8.15 13.88
N ALA A 279 6.98 6.84 13.68
CA ALA A 279 6.12 6.09 12.75
C ALA A 279 5.69 4.76 13.35
N TYR A 280 4.41 4.43 13.22
CA TYR A 280 3.89 3.09 13.43
C TYR A 280 4.09 2.26 12.19
N VAL A 281 4.58 1.03 12.34
CA VAL A 281 4.82 0.09 11.24
C VAL A 281 4.23 -1.27 11.58
N THR A 282 3.36 -1.79 10.72
CA THR A 282 2.85 -3.16 10.88
C THR A 282 3.93 -4.18 10.55
N VAL A 283 4.11 -5.18 11.38
CA VAL A 283 5.00 -6.32 11.15
C VAL A 283 4.16 -7.58 11.06
N MET A 284 3.70 -7.91 9.84
CA MET A 284 2.72 -8.97 9.61
C MET A 284 3.20 -10.34 10.09
N GLY A 285 4.47 -10.67 9.85
CA GLY A 285 5.07 -11.94 10.26
C GLY A 285 5.39 -12.04 11.76
N ALA A 286 5.23 -10.96 12.51
CA ALA A 286 5.43 -10.91 13.96
C ALA A 286 4.15 -10.52 14.73
N GLU A 287 3.04 -10.32 14.03
CA GLU A 287 1.70 -10.05 14.60
C GLU A 287 1.70 -8.85 15.58
N ARG A 288 2.44 -7.79 15.23
CA ARG A 288 2.54 -6.57 16.03
C ARG A 288 2.65 -5.32 15.18
N ILE A 289 2.49 -4.17 15.80
CA ILE A 289 2.77 -2.86 15.22
C ILE A 289 3.89 -2.24 16.04
N ASP A 290 5.02 -1.95 15.41
CA ASP A 290 6.16 -1.32 16.04
C ASP A 290 6.09 0.20 15.90
N LEU A 291 6.42 0.94 16.95
CA LEU A 291 6.65 2.38 16.95
C LEU A 291 8.14 2.64 16.83
N ILE A 292 8.53 3.39 15.80
CA ILE A 292 9.94 3.75 15.56
C ILE A 292 10.15 5.25 15.73
N ASP A 293 11.32 5.60 16.28
CA ASP A 293 11.82 6.98 16.35
C ASP A 293 12.58 7.30 15.05
N LEU A 294 12.11 8.31 14.31
CA LEU A 294 12.65 8.65 12.98
C LEU A 294 13.96 9.45 13.02
N GLU A 295 14.34 9.98 14.17
CA GLU A 295 15.64 10.64 14.38
C GLU A 295 16.71 9.63 14.83
N ARG A 296 16.37 8.76 15.81
CA ARG A 296 17.28 7.78 16.37
C ARG A 296 17.38 6.49 15.58
N LEU A 297 16.43 6.26 14.65
CA LEU A 297 16.29 5.04 13.84
C LEU A 297 16.27 3.78 14.72
N THR A 298 15.39 3.77 15.71
CA THR A 298 15.23 2.66 16.66
C THR A 298 13.77 2.39 16.95
N VAL A 299 13.48 1.12 17.28
CA VAL A 299 12.16 0.74 17.81
C VAL A 299 12.03 1.28 19.24
N VAL A 300 10.98 2.06 19.49
CA VAL A 300 10.65 2.64 20.80
C VAL A 300 9.77 1.69 21.63
N SER A 301 8.75 1.14 20.99
CA SER A 301 7.78 0.25 21.61
C SER A 301 7.07 -0.59 20.54
N SER A 302 6.25 -1.55 20.99
CA SER A 302 5.41 -2.37 20.11
C SER A 302 4.01 -2.45 20.69
N LEU A 303 2.97 -2.30 19.84
CA LEU A 303 1.58 -2.50 20.24
C LEU A 303 1.21 -3.99 20.13
N ALA A 304 0.83 -4.58 21.23
CA ALA A 304 0.38 -5.97 21.30
C ALA A 304 -1.09 -6.11 20.93
N SER A 305 -1.89 -5.03 20.99
CA SER A 305 -3.30 -5.01 20.65
C SER A 305 -3.59 -5.06 19.14
N SER A 306 -2.55 -5.10 18.30
CA SER A 306 -2.64 -5.08 16.83
C SER A 306 -3.43 -6.23 16.21
N GLY A 307 -3.43 -7.42 16.84
CA GLY A 307 -4.06 -8.64 16.32
C GLY A 307 -3.17 -9.43 15.36
N ILE A 308 -3.77 -10.42 14.70
CA ILE A 308 -3.05 -11.32 13.78
C ILE A 308 -2.95 -10.68 12.40
N THR A 309 -1.76 -10.72 11.79
CA THR A 309 -1.45 -10.21 10.45
C THR A 309 -1.96 -8.78 10.21
N PRO A 310 -1.54 -7.79 11.04
CA PRO A 310 -1.86 -6.39 10.79
C PRO A 310 -1.22 -5.96 9.45
N ARG A 311 -2.04 -5.41 8.52
CA ARG A 311 -1.59 -5.17 7.14
C ARG A 311 -1.45 -3.68 6.81
N HIS A 312 -2.53 -2.96 6.85
CA HIS A 312 -2.59 -1.52 6.57
C HIS A 312 -3.08 -0.79 7.81
N ILE A 313 -2.53 0.39 8.05
CA ILE A 313 -2.89 1.22 9.19
C ILE A 313 -3.16 2.65 8.76
N VAL A 314 -4.07 3.30 9.46
CA VAL A 314 -4.28 4.75 9.41
C VAL A 314 -4.35 5.28 10.84
N LEU A 315 -3.75 6.43 11.07
CA LEU A 315 -3.68 7.10 12.37
C LEU A 315 -4.63 8.29 12.35
N SER A 316 -5.35 8.53 13.44
CA SER A 316 -6.16 9.76 13.61
C SER A 316 -5.26 11.00 13.65
N SER A 317 -5.81 12.15 13.30
CA SER A 317 -5.06 13.42 13.23
C SER A 317 -4.51 13.92 14.56
N ASP A 318 -5.09 13.42 15.66
CA ASP A 318 -4.65 13.71 17.04
C ASP A 318 -3.63 12.69 17.58
N ASP A 319 -3.17 11.75 16.73
CA ASP A 319 -2.25 10.65 17.07
C ASP A 319 -2.75 9.72 18.19
N ALA A 320 -4.04 9.73 18.52
CA ALA A 320 -4.57 8.96 19.65
C ALA A 320 -5.11 7.58 19.26
N THR A 321 -5.65 7.46 18.04
CA THR A 321 -6.34 6.26 17.57
C THR A 321 -5.71 5.72 16.30
N LEU A 322 -5.42 4.42 16.30
CA LEU A 322 -4.91 3.72 15.13
C LEU A 322 -5.94 2.68 14.67
N PHE A 323 -6.28 2.72 13.38
CA PHE A 323 -7.09 1.70 12.72
C PHE A 323 -6.18 0.74 11.97
N SER A 324 -6.36 -0.55 12.20
CA SER A 324 -5.53 -1.60 11.57
C SER A 324 -6.42 -2.63 10.87
N SER A 325 -6.17 -2.87 9.58
CA SER A 325 -6.74 -4.02 8.89
C SER A 325 -5.98 -5.29 9.26
N ASN A 326 -6.71 -6.34 9.63
CA ASN A 326 -6.16 -7.64 10.00
C ASN A 326 -6.53 -8.68 8.93
N HIS A 327 -5.59 -8.93 8.02
CA HIS A 327 -5.81 -9.64 6.78
C HIS A 327 -6.41 -11.06 6.94
N LEU A 328 -5.84 -11.88 7.84
CA LEU A 328 -6.33 -13.25 8.07
C LEU A 328 -7.49 -13.34 9.08
N MET A 329 -7.85 -12.24 9.73
CA MET A 329 -8.98 -12.20 10.66
C MET A 329 -10.23 -11.58 10.04
N ASP A 330 -10.13 -11.04 8.83
CA ASP A 330 -11.24 -10.39 8.14
C ASP A 330 -11.82 -9.19 8.93
N THR A 331 -10.99 -8.52 9.71
CA THR A 331 -11.42 -7.47 10.63
C THR A 331 -10.62 -6.20 10.49
N VAL A 332 -11.23 -5.10 10.93
CA VAL A 332 -10.53 -3.87 11.28
C VAL A 332 -10.56 -3.70 12.79
N ARG A 333 -9.44 -3.32 13.36
CA ARG A 333 -9.27 -2.99 14.78
C ARG A 333 -9.10 -1.51 14.97
N MET A 334 -9.66 -0.99 16.04
CA MET A 334 -9.49 0.36 16.56
C MET A 334 -8.71 0.29 17.86
N ILE A 335 -7.58 0.95 17.94
CA ILE A 335 -6.59 0.82 19.03
C ILE A 335 -6.31 2.19 19.60
N ASP A 336 -6.41 2.33 20.93
CA ASP A 336 -5.82 3.45 21.66
C ASP A 336 -4.30 3.21 21.71
N VAL A 337 -3.53 4.05 21.03
CA VAL A 337 -2.07 3.83 20.90
C VAL A 337 -1.32 4.13 22.18
N LYS A 338 -1.82 5.05 23.00
CA LYS A 338 -1.19 5.43 24.28
C LYS A 338 -1.37 4.37 25.34
N ALA A 339 -2.55 3.77 25.40
CA ALA A 339 -2.89 2.74 26.38
C ALA A 339 -2.52 1.32 25.90
N ASP A 340 -2.19 1.15 24.62
CA ASP A 340 -2.08 -0.14 23.94
C ASP A 340 -3.31 -1.03 24.19
N THR A 341 -4.49 -0.46 24.01
CA THR A 341 -5.76 -1.15 24.25
C THR A 341 -6.61 -1.21 23.00
N LEU A 342 -7.20 -2.39 22.77
CA LEU A 342 -8.23 -2.55 21.74
C LEU A 342 -9.51 -1.86 22.18
N ILE A 343 -9.92 -0.82 21.45
CA ILE A 343 -11.14 -0.06 21.71
C ILE A 343 -12.34 -0.71 21.00
N GLY A 344 -12.14 -1.17 19.78
CA GLY A 344 -13.21 -1.76 18.99
C GLY A 344 -12.71 -2.68 17.88
N THR A 345 -13.61 -3.52 17.37
CA THR A 345 -13.32 -4.41 16.24
C THR A 345 -14.59 -4.57 15.41
N VAL A 346 -14.45 -4.55 14.09
CA VAL A 346 -15.51 -4.87 13.15
C VAL A 346 -15.04 -5.90 12.13
N ARG A 347 -15.89 -6.86 11.79
CA ARG A 347 -15.69 -7.74 10.65
C ARG A 347 -16.28 -7.06 9.42
N THR A 348 -15.48 -6.88 8.37
CA THR A 348 -15.89 -6.18 7.14
C THR A 348 -16.09 -7.13 5.96
N GLY A 349 -15.19 -8.08 5.78
CA GLY A 349 -15.23 -9.07 4.71
C GLY A 349 -13.91 -9.82 4.61
N THR A 350 -13.84 -10.80 3.72
CA THR A 350 -12.71 -11.73 3.62
C THR A 350 -11.48 -11.08 3.01
N GLN A 351 -10.34 -11.26 3.68
CA GLN A 351 -9.06 -10.66 3.35
C GLN A 351 -9.13 -9.12 3.29
N THR A 352 -9.44 -8.52 4.44
CA THR A 352 -9.40 -7.07 4.63
C THR A 352 -8.01 -6.52 4.30
N ARG A 353 -7.93 -5.51 3.40
CA ARG A 353 -6.64 -4.97 2.92
C ARG A 353 -6.46 -3.49 3.24
N SER A 354 -6.66 -2.61 2.27
CA SER A 354 -6.38 -1.18 2.42
C SER A 354 -7.52 -0.44 3.09
N LEU A 355 -7.17 0.62 3.80
CA LEU A 355 -8.05 1.50 4.54
C LEU A 355 -7.91 2.93 4.03
N ALA A 356 -8.99 3.70 4.06
CA ALA A 356 -8.97 5.14 3.91
C ALA A 356 -9.88 5.77 4.97
N LEU A 357 -9.39 6.80 5.64
CA LEU A 357 -10.16 7.56 6.63
C LEU A 357 -10.76 8.79 5.95
N ALA A 358 -12.02 9.12 6.26
CA ALA A 358 -12.62 10.38 5.83
C ALA A 358 -11.89 11.56 6.48
N ASP A 359 -11.97 12.73 5.87
CA ASP A 359 -11.36 13.97 6.39
C ASP A 359 -11.92 14.44 7.74
N ASP A 360 -13.21 14.15 7.98
CA ASP A 360 -13.87 14.41 9.27
C ASP A 360 -13.65 13.26 10.29
N GLU A 361 -12.89 12.23 9.90
CA GLU A 361 -12.60 11.04 10.69
C GLU A 361 -13.83 10.26 11.20
N ALA A 362 -15.03 10.57 10.71
CA ALA A 362 -16.26 9.91 11.15
C ALA A 362 -16.50 8.57 10.46
N SER A 363 -15.89 8.34 9.30
CA SER A 363 -15.99 7.08 8.55
C SER A 363 -14.64 6.53 8.12
N LEU A 364 -14.54 5.21 8.16
CA LEU A 364 -13.42 4.45 7.61
C LEU A 364 -13.93 3.61 6.44
N TYR A 365 -13.23 3.66 5.31
CA TYR A 365 -13.50 2.88 4.11
C TYR A 365 -12.50 1.73 4.00
N VAL A 366 -12.99 0.55 3.62
CA VAL A 366 -12.23 -0.70 3.72
C VAL A 366 -12.46 -1.55 2.48
N VAL A 367 -11.40 -2.01 1.82
CA VAL A 367 -11.51 -3.00 0.75
C VAL A 367 -11.36 -4.42 1.28
N ASN A 368 -12.24 -5.32 0.83
CA ASN A 368 -12.26 -6.74 1.16
C ASN A 368 -11.96 -7.54 -0.11
N TYR A 369 -10.71 -7.98 -0.22
CA TYR A 369 -10.12 -8.45 -1.47
C TYR A 369 -10.77 -9.69 -2.06
N LEU A 370 -11.04 -10.71 -1.23
CA LEU A 370 -11.64 -11.98 -1.71
C LEU A 370 -13.16 -11.91 -1.83
N ASP A 371 -13.81 -11.09 -1.01
CA ASP A 371 -15.27 -10.91 -1.12
C ASP A 371 -15.65 -9.98 -2.29
N GLY A 372 -14.69 -9.25 -2.85
CA GLY A 372 -14.98 -8.28 -3.90
C GLY A 372 -15.88 -7.14 -3.42
N THR A 373 -15.71 -6.69 -2.16
CA THR A 373 -16.58 -5.68 -1.56
C THR A 373 -15.81 -4.49 -1.01
N VAL A 374 -16.51 -3.36 -0.88
CA VAL A 374 -16.09 -2.17 -0.12
C VAL A 374 -17.02 -1.99 1.07
N SER A 375 -16.45 -1.83 2.25
CA SER A 375 -17.19 -1.57 3.48
C SER A 375 -16.95 -0.15 3.96
N LYS A 376 -18.01 0.49 4.48
CA LYS A 376 -17.97 1.76 5.21
C LYS A 376 -18.28 1.51 6.67
N VAL A 377 -17.41 1.97 7.55
CA VAL A 377 -17.43 1.72 8.99
C VAL A 377 -17.49 3.06 9.72
N LYS A 378 -18.37 3.18 10.71
CA LYS A 378 -18.39 4.30 11.63
C LYS A 378 -17.24 4.19 12.63
N THR A 379 -16.45 5.23 12.77
CA THR A 379 -15.24 5.19 13.61
C THR A 379 -15.56 5.22 15.10
N THR A 380 -16.65 5.88 15.52
CA THR A 380 -16.95 6.09 16.95
C THR A 380 -17.33 4.81 17.71
N ASP A 381 -17.91 3.82 17.02
CA ASP A 381 -18.40 2.57 17.64
C ASP A 381 -18.07 1.32 16.83
N MET A 382 -17.33 1.47 15.73
CA MET A 382 -16.97 0.40 14.80
C MET A 382 -18.17 -0.31 14.17
N SER A 383 -19.33 0.35 14.07
CA SER A 383 -20.51 -0.20 13.39
C SER A 383 -20.33 -0.17 11.87
N LEU A 384 -20.76 -1.25 11.22
CA LEU A 384 -20.77 -1.37 9.76
C LEU A 384 -21.95 -0.57 9.19
N LEU A 385 -21.67 0.52 8.46
CA LEU A 385 -22.69 1.39 7.88
C LEU A 385 -23.17 0.89 6.52
N GLN A 386 -22.25 0.38 5.71
CA GLN A 386 -22.56 -0.06 4.35
C GLN A 386 -21.54 -1.11 3.89
N THR A 387 -21.99 -2.08 3.09
CA THR A 387 -21.14 -2.97 2.29
C THR A 387 -21.65 -2.98 0.87
N ILE A 388 -20.77 -2.75 -0.09
CA ILE A 388 -21.07 -2.67 -1.52
C ILE A 388 -20.30 -3.78 -2.22
N ASP A 389 -20.99 -4.58 -3.01
CA ASP A 389 -20.37 -5.53 -3.93
C ASP A 389 -19.83 -4.75 -5.14
N VAL A 390 -18.53 -4.81 -5.34
CA VAL A 390 -17.84 -4.18 -6.49
C VAL A 390 -17.35 -5.23 -7.47
N GLY A 391 -17.46 -6.50 -7.10
CA GLY A 391 -16.87 -7.60 -7.85
C GLY A 391 -15.36 -7.54 -7.90
N GLY A 392 -14.73 -8.43 -8.66
CA GLY A 392 -13.28 -8.43 -8.86
C GLY A 392 -12.48 -8.61 -7.58
N ARG A 393 -11.32 -7.93 -7.51
CA ARG A 393 -10.38 -8.01 -6.38
C ARG A 393 -9.96 -6.61 -5.94
N PRO A 394 -10.82 -5.87 -5.21
CA PRO A 394 -10.49 -4.52 -4.74
C PRO A 394 -9.28 -4.58 -3.80
N ILE A 395 -8.26 -3.76 -4.07
CA ILE A 395 -6.98 -3.88 -3.37
C ILE A 395 -6.46 -2.56 -2.81
N GLY A 396 -6.63 -1.46 -3.53
CA GLY A 396 -6.27 -0.11 -3.14
C GLY A 396 -7.51 0.76 -2.95
N ILE A 397 -7.42 1.76 -2.08
CA ILE A 397 -8.51 2.69 -1.79
C ILE A 397 -7.94 4.05 -1.40
N ALA A 398 -8.53 5.12 -1.92
CA ALA A 398 -8.20 6.48 -1.54
C ALA A 398 -9.47 7.33 -1.48
N TYR A 399 -9.58 8.18 -0.45
CA TYR A 399 -10.65 9.12 -0.29
C TYR A 399 -10.18 10.53 -0.66
N ASP A 400 -10.88 11.16 -1.58
CA ASP A 400 -10.67 12.55 -1.97
C ASP A 400 -11.61 13.44 -1.14
N ALA A 401 -11.05 14.10 -0.15
CA ALA A 401 -11.78 15.01 0.73
C ALA A 401 -12.36 16.22 -0.02
N LEU A 402 -11.67 16.67 -1.10
CA LEU A 402 -12.11 17.83 -1.86
C LEU A 402 -13.40 17.55 -2.62
N THR A 403 -13.51 16.37 -3.24
CA THR A 403 -14.69 16.00 -4.06
C THR A 403 -15.63 15.05 -3.34
N ARG A 404 -15.27 14.55 -2.14
CA ARG A 404 -15.97 13.49 -1.40
C ARG A 404 -16.11 12.21 -2.24
N ARG A 405 -15.12 11.94 -3.07
CA ARG A 405 -15.07 10.73 -3.90
C ARG A 405 -14.15 9.69 -3.29
N LEU A 406 -14.60 8.45 -3.35
CA LEU A 406 -13.82 7.29 -2.96
C LEU A 406 -13.38 6.57 -4.24
N TRP A 407 -12.08 6.45 -4.41
CA TRP A 407 -11.46 5.75 -5.53
C TRP A 407 -10.98 4.38 -5.07
N VAL A 408 -11.40 3.35 -5.79
CA VAL A 408 -11.09 1.96 -5.48
C VAL A 408 -10.35 1.33 -6.64
N ALA A 409 -9.13 0.89 -6.40
CA ALA A 409 -8.32 0.13 -7.34
C ALA A 409 -8.72 -1.35 -7.29
N ASP A 410 -9.21 -1.87 -8.41
CA ASP A 410 -9.51 -3.29 -8.59
C ASP A 410 -8.35 -3.95 -9.36
N TYR A 411 -7.74 -4.94 -8.74
CA TYR A 411 -6.59 -5.67 -9.30
C TYR A 411 -6.90 -6.37 -10.64
N ASP A 412 -8.17 -6.54 -11.00
CA ASP A 412 -8.59 -7.09 -12.29
C ASP A 412 -8.54 -6.05 -13.44
N GLY A 413 -8.19 -4.80 -13.15
CA GLY A 413 -7.89 -3.77 -14.15
C GLY A 413 -8.97 -2.70 -14.26
N ARG A 414 -9.55 -2.29 -13.12
CA ARG A 414 -10.53 -1.20 -13.07
C ARG A 414 -10.20 -0.20 -11.96
N LEU A 415 -10.64 1.04 -12.15
CA LEU A 415 -10.89 1.98 -11.07
C LEU A 415 -12.40 2.14 -10.91
N ILE A 416 -12.89 2.06 -9.68
CA ILE A 416 -14.31 2.25 -9.36
C ILE A 416 -14.42 3.49 -8.50
N VAL A 417 -15.32 4.39 -8.85
CA VAL A 417 -15.45 5.69 -8.21
C VAL A 417 -16.82 5.82 -7.58
N PHE A 418 -16.84 6.14 -6.30
CA PHE A 418 -18.05 6.41 -5.54
C PHE A 418 -18.07 7.88 -5.10
N GLU A 419 -19.24 8.45 -5.00
CA GLU A 419 -19.49 9.67 -4.27
C GLU A 419 -20.04 9.32 -2.87
N ASP A 420 -19.48 9.93 -1.84
CA ASP A 420 -20.02 9.84 -0.49
C ASP A 420 -21.12 10.88 -0.31
N ARG A 421 -22.35 10.49 -0.66
CA ARG A 421 -23.51 11.37 -0.82
C ARG A 421 -24.36 11.44 0.45
N ALA A 422 -24.78 12.65 0.81
CA ALA A 422 -25.74 12.83 1.91
C ALA A 422 -27.05 12.05 1.62
N VAL A 423 -27.56 11.38 2.64
CA VAL A 423 -28.87 10.70 2.54
C VAL A 423 -29.92 11.78 2.60
N SER A 424 -30.56 12.09 1.47
CA SER A 424 -31.75 12.94 1.47
C SER A 424 -32.90 12.20 2.15
N ASP A 425 -33.50 12.81 3.15
CA ASP A 425 -34.78 12.35 3.67
C ASP A 425 -35.82 12.43 2.54
N ASN A 426 -36.23 11.28 2.01
CA ASN A 426 -37.37 11.17 1.11
C ASN A 426 -38.65 10.91 1.90
#